data_acfa36beab74dc725f8fcc023b8b614d
#
_entry.id   acfa36beab74dc725f8fcc023b8b614d
#
_cell.length_a   1.000
_cell.length_b   1.000
_cell.length_c   1.000
_cell.angle_alpha   90.00
_cell.angle_beta   90.00
_cell.angle_gamma   90.00
#
_symmetry.space_group_name_H-M   'P 1'
#
loop_
_entity.id
_entity.type
_entity.pdbx_description
1 polymer ?
#
loop_
_entity_poly.entity_id
_entity_poly.type
_entity_poly.pdbx_seq_one_letter_code
_entity_poly.pdbx_strand_id
1 'polypeptide(L)'
;MPCSEPWGRAMRRRDFINAAAGAAAVWPLAAQAQQQPKLPVVGYLSTGSPEADATPFLAAFRKGLGEMSFVEGKNVMIEYRWANFRYERLSAMAADLAQRSVAVIAAIGGTPTGLAATAATSTVPIVFYLGIDPVKFGLVASLNHPGQNVTGIAALQAELVAKRIEFLHELVPKAAVAALLVNPDNPYTEPEARAVQDAARSLGLGELQILQASTAIDAGVYTGKILRGAPPAELPVEQESKVDLVINLTATKAFQVSVPIPVVGRADEVIE
;
A
#
# COMPACT_ATOMS: atom_id res chain seq x y z
N MET A 1 -75.12 44.70 -5.12
CA MET A 1 -74.85 43.32 -5.56
C MET A 1 -73.70 42.85 -4.72
N PRO A 2 -73.85 41.89 -3.82
CA PRO A 2 -72.75 41.35 -3.01
C PRO A 2 -72.17 40.10 -3.66
N CYS A 3 -70.84 40.08 -3.77
CA CYS A 3 -70.03 38.91 -4.10
C CYS A 3 -70.05 37.92 -2.93
N SER A 4 -70.54 36.72 -3.15
CA SER A 4 -70.47 35.62 -2.22
C SER A 4 -69.24 34.73 -2.59
N GLU A 5 -68.21 34.78 -1.77
CA GLU A 5 -67.16 33.80 -1.81
C GLU A 5 -67.63 32.47 -1.21
N PRO A 6 -67.36 31.35 -1.81
CA PRO A 6 -67.62 30.05 -1.19
C PRO A 6 -66.43 29.63 -0.31
N TRP A 7 -66.57 29.80 0.98
CA TRP A 7 -65.62 29.30 1.98
C TRP A 7 -65.73 27.79 2.11
N GLY A 8 -64.61 27.16 1.92
CA GLY A 8 -64.07 25.91 2.52
C GLY A 8 -65.05 24.76 2.75
N ARG A 9 -65.02 23.74 1.88
CA ARG A 9 -65.50 22.39 2.24
C ARG A 9 -64.76 21.89 3.48
N ALA A 10 -65.46 21.78 4.60
CA ALA A 10 -64.93 21.15 5.81
C ALA A 10 -64.54 19.71 5.48
N MET A 11 -63.27 19.39 5.63
CA MET A 11 -62.71 18.06 5.44
C MET A 11 -63.38 17.11 6.48
N ARG A 12 -64.01 16.04 6.04
CA ARG A 12 -64.65 15.09 6.95
C ARG A 12 -63.55 14.33 7.73
N ARG A 13 -63.76 14.05 9.00
CA ARG A 13 -62.85 13.31 9.88
C ARG A 13 -62.30 12.05 9.23
N ARG A 14 -63.11 11.40 8.42
CA ARG A 14 -62.76 10.18 7.70
C ARG A 14 -61.73 10.43 6.59
N ASP A 15 -61.79 11.56 5.89
CA ASP A 15 -60.83 11.92 4.84
C ASP A 15 -59.47 12.32 5.42
N PHE A 16 -59.48 12.95 6.61
CA PHE A 16 -58.25 13.27 7.36
C PHE A 16 -57.55 12.00 7.87
N ILE A 17 -58.30 11.03 8.40
CA ILE A 17 -57.75 9.77 8.88
C ILE A 17 -57.14 8.92 7.72
N ASN A 18 -57.84 8.91 6.57
CA ASN A 18 -57.31 8.19 5.40
C ASN A 18 -56.08 8.88 4.80
N ALA A 19 -56.00 10.21 4.78
CA ALA A 19 -54.81 10.95 4.37
C ALA A 19 -53.63 10.74 5.31
N ALA A 20 -53.89 10.74 6.65
CA ALA A 20 -52.87 10.49 7.66
C ALA A 20 -52.36 9.02 7.64
N ALA A 21 -53.25 8.04 7.39
CA ALA A 21 -52.87 6.64 7.25
C ALA A 21 -52.05 6.38 5.97
N GLY A 22 -52.36 7.07 4.87
CA GLY A 22 -51.58 6.99 3.63
C GLY A 22 -50.18 7.61 3.75
N ALA A 23 -50.06 8.73 4.50
CA ALA A 23 -48.77 9.37 4.74
C ALA A 23 -47.86 8.54 5.67
N ALA A 24 -48.42 7.83 6.65
CA ALA A 24 -47.66 6.97 7.56
C ALA A 24 -47.11 5.70 6.89
N ALA A 25 -47.74 5.21 5.83
CA ALA A 25 -47.29 4.00 5.09
C ALA A 25 -46.12 4.28 4.14
N VAL A 26 -45.90 5.51 3.70
CA VAL A 26 -44.84 5.90 2.75
C VAL A 26 -43.57 6.36 3.47
N TRP A 27 -43.67 6.75 4.74
CA TRP A 27 -42.52 7.26 5.52
C TRP A 27 -41.36 6.26 5.67
N PRO A 28 -41.56 4.93 5.98
CA PRO A 28 -40.46 4.01 6.11
C PRO A 28 -39.72 3.71 4.79
N LEU A 29 -40.38 3.88 3.64
CA LEU A 29 -39.76 3.68 2.34
C LEU A 29 -38.85 4.85 1.93
N ALA A 30 -39.18 6.07 2.32
CA ALA A 30 -38.37 7.24 2.07
C ALA A 30 -37.09 7.27 2.96
N ALA A 31 -37.16 6.73 4.19
CA ALA A 31 -36.03 6.66 5.09
C ALA A 31 -34.97 5.62 4.64
N GLN A 32 -35.38 4.55 3.95
CA GLN A 32 -34.43 3.57 3.38
C GLN A 32 -33.77 4.07 2.09
N ALA A 33 -34.40 4.97 1.35
CA ALA A 33 -33.84 5.53 0.12
C ALA A 33 -32.68 6.54 0.38
N GLN A 34 -32.50 7.02 1.60
CA GLN A 34 -31.47 8.00 1.95
C GLN A 34 -30.19 7.38 2.56
N GLN A 35 -30.18 6.10 2.86
CA GLN A 35 -28.94 5.42 3.21
C GLN A 35 -28.22 5.00 1.93
N GLN A 36 -27.58 5.95 1.24
CA GLN A 36 -26.52 5.57 0.29
C GLN A 36 -25.52 4.71 1.07
N PRO A 37 -25.19 3.49 0.57
CA PRO A 37 -24.21 2.66 1.23
C PRO A 37 -22.93 3.48 1.35
N LYS A 38 -22.48 3.70 2.60
CA LYS A 38 -21.26 4.43 2.87
C LYS A 38 -20.13 3.65 2.21
N LEU A 39 -19.48 4.29 1.25
CA LEU A 39 -18.38 3.66 0.53
C LEU A 39 -17.29 3.21 1.54
N PRO A 40 -16.73 2.01 1.39
CA PRO A 40 -15.60 1.59 2.20
C PRO A 40 -14.43 2.58 1.98
N VAL A 41 -13.75 2.90 3.08
CA VAL A 41 -12.61 3.82 3.07
C VAL A 41 -11.33 3.02 3.26
N VAL A 42 -10.40 3.16 2.35
CA VAL A 42 -9.04 2.63 2.47
C VAL A 42 -8.12 3.74 2.95
N GLY A 43 -7.38 3.50 4.03
CA GLY A 43 -6.33 4.41 4.48
C GLY A 43 -5.02 4.04 3.77
N TYR A 44 -4.52 4.90 2.89
CA TYR A 44 -3.21 4.72 2.24
C TYR A 44 -2.13 5.47 3.04
N LEU A 45 -1.19 4.73 3.61
CA LEU A 45 -0.09 5.28 4.41
C LEU A 45 1.24 5.09 3.69
N SER A 46 1.95 6.17 3.40
CA SER A 46 3.24 6.16 2.71
C SER A 46 4.28 7.01 3.41
N THR A 47 5.55 6.62 3.30
CA THR A 47 6.71 7.44 3.69
C THR A 47 6.96 8.58 2.70
N GLY A 48 6.54 8.42 1.44
CA GLY A 48 6.81 9.35 0.34
C GLY A 48 6.01 10.64 0.38
N SER A 49 5.93 11.30 -0.75
CA SER A 49 5.09 12.46 -1.01
C SER A 49 4.09 12.16 -2.13
N PRO A 50 3.04 12.99 -2.31
CA PRO A 50 2.11 12.81 -3.42
C PRO A 50 2.81 12.74 -4.79
N GLU A 51 3.86 13.52 -4.97
CA GLU A 51 4.63 13.59 -6.22
C GLU A 51 5.51 12.34 -6.40
N ALA A 52 6.14 11.87 -5.32
CA ALA A 52 6.99 10.67 -5.37
C ALA A 52 6.17 9.39 -5.56
N ASP A 53 5.00 9.30 -4.92
CA ASP A 53 4.09 8.15 -5.03
C ASP A 53 3.25 8.17 -6.32
N ALA A 54 3.17 9.32 -7.02
CA ALA A 54 2.37 9.46 -8.23
C ALA A 54 2.85 8.59 -9.40
N THR A 55 4.04 7.98 -9.30
CA THR A 55 4.61 7.22 -10.37
C THR A 55 4.32 5.71 -10.27
N PRO A 56 5.16 4.79 -9.80
CA PRO A 56 4.80 3.38 -9.98
C PRO A 56 3.93 2.80 -8.85
N PHE A 57 4.20 3.13 -7.58
CA PHE A 57 3.57 2.43 -6.45
C PHE A 57 2.06 2.70 -6.31
N LEU A 58 1.65 3.96 -6.32
CA LEU A 58 0.23 4.31 -6.21
C LEU A 58 -0.57 3.86 -7.44
N ALA A 59 0.01 3.99 -8.63
CA ALA A 59 -0.62 3.52 -9.86
C ALA A 59 -0.81 2.00 -9.85
N ALA A 60 0.20 1.25 -9.40
CA ALA A 60 0.13 -0.19 -9.25
C ALA A 60 -0.88 -0.62 -8.17
N PHE A 61 -0.92 0.07 -7.03
CA PHE A 61 -1.91 -0.15 -5.99
C PHE A 61 -3.34 0.06 -6.50
N ARG A 62 -3.61 1.18 -7.19
CA ARG A 62 -4.92 1.46 -7.82
C ARG A 62 -5.28 0.42 -8.88
N LYS A 63 -4.30 -0.04 -9.66
CA LYS A 63 -4.50 -1.12 -10.64
C LYS A 63 -4.93 -2.40 -9.94
N GLY A 64 -4.25 -2.83 -8.88
CA GLY A 64 -4.61 -4.01 -8.09
C GLY A 64 -6.00 -3.92 -7.49
N LEU A 65 -6.40 -2.76 -6.94
CA LEU A 65 -7.78 -2.51 -6.52
C LEU A 65 -8.76 -2.65 -7.68
N GLY A 66 -8.42 -2.12 -8.86
CA GLY A 66 -9.23 -2.20 -10.07
C GLY A 66 -9.46 -3.63 -10.55
N GLU A 67 -8.47 -4.50 -10.48
CA GLU A 67 -8.57 -5.94 -10.77
C GLU A 67 -9.59 -6.64 -9.87
N MET A 68 -9.74 -6.15 -8.62
CA MET A 68 -10.77 -6.58 -7.68
C MET A 68 -12.09 -5.80 -7.81
N SER A 69 -12.25 -5.02 -8.90
CA SER A 69 -13.42 -4.19 -9.20
C SER A 69 -13.65 -3.03 -8.22
N PHE A 70 -12.63 -2.62 -7.46
CA PHE A 70 -12.68 -1.40 -6.64
C PHE A 70 -12.08 -0.24 -7.40
N VAL A 71 -12.89 0.82 -7.60
CA VAL A 71 -12.50 2.03 -8.32
C VAL A 71 -12.69 3.23 -7.42
N GLU A 72 -11.60 3.95 -7.17
CA GLU A 72 -11.61 5.16 -6.33
C GLU A 72 -12.64 6.18 -6.82
N GLY A 73 -13.43 6.71 -5.90
CA GLY A 73 -14.49 7.66 -6.17
C GLY A 73 -15.80 7.05 -6.72
N LYS A 74 -15.82 5.74 -7.05
CA LYS A 74 -17.02 5.03 -7.50
C LYS A 74 -17.62 4.13 -6.42
N ASN A 75 -16.82 3.19 -5.91
CA ASN A 75 -17.26 2.20 -4.93
C ASN A 75 -16.26 1.99 -3.78
N VAL A 76 -15.17 2.75 -3.75
CA VAL A 76 -14.20 2.85 -2.68
C VAL A 76 -13.69 4.28 -2.58
N MET A 77 -13.42 4.75 -1.36
CA MET A 77 -12.72 6.01 -1.08
C MET A 77 -11.31 5.69 -0.59
N ILE A 78 -10.32 6.51 -0.95
CA ILE A 78 -8.96 6.37 -0.45
C ILE A 78 -8.60 7.65 0.32
N GLU A 79 -8.24 7.48 1.60
CA GLU A 79 -7.69 8.55 2.43
C GLU A 79 -6.17 8.42 2.46
N TYR A 80 -5.49 9.37 1.85
CA TYR A 80 -4.05 9.38 1.73
C TYR A 80 -3.37 10.05 2.93
N ARG A 81 -2.27 9.45 3.38
CA ARG A 81 -1.36 9.99 4.38
C ARG A 81 0.07 9.83 3.89
N TRP A 82 0.70 10.95 3.53
CA TRP A 82 2.10 11.01 3.12
C TRP A 82 2.96 11.66 4.20
N ALA A 83 3.98 10.95 4.63
CA ALA A 83 4.90 11.45 5.64
C ALA A 83 5.88 12.49 5.09
N ASN A 84 6.02 12.63 3.76
CA ASN A 84 6.98 13.50 3.09
C ASN A 84 8.42 13.20 3.57
N PHE A 85 8.78 11.91 3.61
CA PHE A 85 10.06 11.37 4.08
C PHE A 85 10.39 11.68 5.55
N ARG A 86 9.39 12.09 6.34
CA ARG A 86 9.49 12.39 7.77
C ARG A 86 8.87 11.25 8.58
N TYR A 87 9.70 10.25 8.92
CA TYR A 87 9.24 9.01 9.58
C TYR A 87 8.56 9.25 10.93
N GLU A 88 8.95 10.32 11.65
CA GLU A 88 8.34 10.70 12.93
C GLU A 88 6.84 11.01 12.82
N ARG A 89 6.33 11.30 11.62
CA ARG A 89 4.90 11.58 11.39
C ARG A 89 4.05 10.33 11.26
N LEU A 90 4.66 9.17 10.94
CA LEU A 90 3.95 7.94 10.60
C LEU A 90 3.05 7.44 11.74
N SER A 91 3.53 7.47 12.99
CA SER A 91 2.75 7.00 14.15
C SER A 91 1.45 7.80 14.32
N ALA A 92 1.52 9.12 14.22
CA ALA A 92 0.33 9.98 14.33
C ALA A 92 -0.64 9.76 13.15
N MET A 93 -0.11 9.59 11.94
CA MET A 93 -0.91 9.33 10.73
C MET A 93 -1.59 7.97 10.77
N ALA A 94 -0.90 6.93 11.23
CA ALA A 94 -1.47 5.60 11.41
C ALA A 94 -2.59 5.61 12.47
N ALA A 95 -2.38 6.31 13.60
CA ALA A 95 -3.38 6.47 14.64
C ALA A 95 -4.62 7.23 14.15
N ASP A 96 -4.46 8.29 13.34
CA ASP A 96 -5.59 9.02 12.73
C ASP A 96 -6.42 8.08 11.84
N LEU A 97 -5.79 7.29 10.97
CA LEU A 97 -6.50 6.31 10.13
C LEU A 97 -7.25 5.26 10.97
N ALA A 98 -6.61 4.75 12.03
CA ALA A 98 -7.23 3.78 12.93
C ALA A 98 -8.45 4.37 13.66
N GLN A 99 -8.37 5.61 14.15
CA GLN A 99 -9.47 6.31 14.80
C GLN A 99 -10.64 6.60 13.85
N ARG A 100 -10.39 6.83 12.59
CA ARG A 100 -11.41 7.02 11.55
C ARG A 100 -12.13 5.72 11.19
N SER A 101 -11.68 4.58 11.75
CA SER A 101 -12.25 3.26 11.48
C SER A 101 -12.34 2.98 9.97
N VAL A 102 -11.23 3.21 9.26
CA VAL A 102 -11.13 2.85 7.85
C VAL A 102 -11.31 1.34 7.68
N ALA A 103 -11.79 0.90 6.53
CA ALA A 103 -12.03 -0.53 6.25
C ALA A 103 -10.73 -1.34 6.23
N VAL A 104 -9.63 -0.72 5.79
CA VAL A 104 -8.28 -1.31 5.75
C VAL A 104 -7.23 -0.21 5.68
N ILE A 105 -6.09 -0.42 6.33
CA ILE A 105 -4.89 0.43 6.18
C ILE A 105 -3.95 -0.26 5.21
N ALA A 106 -3.68 0.38 4.07
CA ALA A 106 -2.65 -0.03 3.12
C ALA A 106 -1.35 0.72 3.43
N ALA A 107 -0.43 0.04 4.11
CA ALA A 107 0.86 0.58 4.55
C ALA A 107 1.93 0.33 3.47
N ILE A 108 1.94 1.18 2.43
CA ILE A 108 2.70 1.00 1.17
C ILE A 108 3.91 1.97 1.12
N GLY A 109 4.62 2.13 2.17
CA GLY A 109 5.80 3.01 2.22
C GLY A 109 7.03 2.31 2.80
N GLY A 110 7.07 0.99 2.70
CA GLY A 110 8.16 0.17 3.25
C GLY A 110 7.99 -0.13 4.75
N THR A 111 9.04 -0.68 5.34
CA THR A 111 9.04 -1.17 6.73
C THR A 111 8.50 -0.16 7.76
N PRO A 112 8.90 1.13 7.74
CA PRO A 112 8.41 2.09 8.72
C PRO A 112 6.88 2.27 8.74
N THR A 113 6.22 2.22 7.57
CA THR A 113 4.75 2.34 7.50
C THR A 113 4.04 1.12 8.08
N GLY A 114 4.54 -0.09 7.76
CA GLY A 114 3.99 -1.33 8.29
C GLY A 114 4.05 -1.37 9.81
N LEU A 115 5.19 -1.03 10.39
CA LEU A 115 5.37 -0.98 11.85
C LEU A 115 4.53 0.10 12.51
N ALA A 116 4.43 1.28 11.93
CA ALA A 116 3.57 2.34 12.44
C ALA A 116 2.09 1.93 12.42
N ALA A 117 1.63 1.27 11.34
CA ALA A 117 0.25 0.79 11.22
C ALA A 117 -0.05 -0.31 12.24
N THR A 118 0.83 -1.31 12.40
CA THR A 118 0.64 -2.40 13.37
C THR A 118 0.67 -1.94 14.82
N ALA A 119 1.48 -0.92 15.13
CA ALA A 119 1.50 -0.31 16.46
C ALA A 119 0.22 0.52 16.77
N ALA A 120 -0.44 1.05 15.73
CA ALA A 120 -1.61 1.92 15.88
C ALA A 120 -2.92 1.18 16.14
N THR A 121 -3.06 -0.07 15.68
CA THR A 121 -4.32 -0.82 15.78
C THR A 121 -4.12 -2.33 15.73
N SER A 122 -4.93 -3.04 16.53
CA SER A 122 -5.06 -4.50 16.49
C SER A 122 -6.39 -4.96 15.88
N THR A 123 -7.24 -4.04 15.44
CA THR A 123 -8.61 -4.35 14.96
C THR A 123 -8.85 -3.96 13.52
N VAL A 124 -8.31 -2.81 13.07
CA VAL A 124 -8.42 -2.40 11.67
C VAL A 124 -7.49 -3.28 10.84
N PRO A 125 -7.98 -3.93 9.76
CA PRO A 125 -7.16 -4.72 8.86
C PRO A 125 -5.99 -3.91 8.28
N ILE A 126 -4.82 -4.54 8.17
CA ILE A 126 -3.61 -3.91 7.64
C ILE A 126 -3.05 -4.77 6.51
N VAL A 127 -2.78 -4.12 5.39
CA VAL A 127 -1.98 -4.68 4.29
C VAL A 127 -0.69 -3.91 4.19
N PHE A 128 0.44 -4.58 4.39
CA PHE A 128 1.75 -3.94 4.31
C PHE A 128 2.51 -4.31 3.04
N TYR A 129 3.49 -3.45 2.68
CA TYR A 129 4.60 -3.77 1.78
C TYR A 129 5.91 -3.52 2.53
N LEU A 130 6.69 -4.57 2.80
CA LEU A 130 7.90 -4.51 3.64
C LEU A 130 9.13 -5.02 2.89
N GLY A 131 10.29 -4.45 3.20
CA GLY A 131 11.59 -4.93 2.74
C GLY A 131 12.27 -5.92 3.69
N ILE A 132 11.61 -6.28 4.80
CA ILE A 132 12.14 -7.16 5.86
C ILE A 132 11.30 -8.43 5.98
N ASP A 133 11.85 -9.44 6.67
CA ASP A 133 11.11 -10.65 7.04
C ASP A 133 10.11 -10.35 8.17
N PRO A 134 8.79 -10.36 7.91
CA PRO A 134 7.78 -9.98 8.89
C PRO A 134 7.67 -10.98 10.06
N VAL A 135 8.11 -12.23 9.89
CA VAL A 135 8.12 -13.24 10.94
C VAL A 135 9.25 -12.97 11.92
N LYS A 136 10.46 -12.71 11.42
CA LYS A 136 11.63 -12.36 12.25
C LYS A 136 11.39 -11.10 13.09
N PHE A 137 10.61 -10.16 12.57
CA PHE A 137 10.25 -8.92 13.28
C PHE A 137 8.96 -9.03 14.10
N GLY A 138 8.35 -10.21 14.19
CA GLY A 138 7.18 -10.46 15.03
C GLY A 138 5.89 -9.77 14.57
N LEU A 139 5.83 -9.34 13.31
CA LEU A 139 4.65 -8.70 12.73
C LEU A 139 3.55 -9.72 12.40
N VAL A 140 3.96 -10.92 12.02
CA VAL A 140 3.07 -12.05 11.71
C VAL A 140 3.61 -13.33 12.36
N ALA A 141 2.73 -14.27 12.67
CA ALA A 141 3.10 -15.55 13.28
C ALA A 141 3.85 -16.45 12.27
N SER A 142 3.38 -16.48 11.03
CA SER A 142 4.04 -17.14 9.89
C SER A 142 3.57 -16.52 8.58
N LEU A 143 4.27 -16.81 7.48
CA LEU A 143 3.89 -16.29 6.16
C LEU A 143 2.56 -16.86 5.67
N ASN A 144 2.32 -18.16 5.91
CA ASN A 144 1.10 -18.84 5.47
C ASN A 144 -0.12 -18.52 6.35
N HIS A 145 0.12 -18.25 7.65
CA HIS A 145 -0.92 -17.93 8.62
C HIS A 145 -0.45 -16.75 9.47
N PRO A 146 -0.71 -15.50 9.03
CA PRO A 146 -0.30 -14.29 9.74
C PRO A 146 -0.86 -14.20 11.17
N GLY A 147 -2.10 -14.66 11.38
CA GLY A 147 -2.69 -14.89 12.71
C GLY A 147 -3.22 -13.66 13.45
N GLN A 148 -3.18 -12.48 12.84
CA GLN A 148 -3.68 -11.21 13.42
C GLN A 148 -4.44 -10.41 12.35
N ASN A 149 -4.66 -9.11 12.61
CA ASN A 149 -5.29 -8.20 11.66
C ASN A 149 -4.34 -7.73 10.52
N VAL A 150 -3.21 -8.40 10.34
CA VAL A 150 -2.10 -7.94 9.50
C VAL A 150 -1.78 -8.99 8.45
N THR A 151 -1.60 -8.56 7.21
CA THR A 151 -1.06 -9.35 6.09
C THR A 151 -0.33 -8.43 5.11
N GLY A 152 0.26 -8.96 4.05
CA GLY A 152 0.88 -8.13 3.02
C GLY A 152 1.94 -8.83 2.20
N ILE A 153 2.85 -8.03 1.67
CA ILE A 153 3.93 -8.43 0.78
C ILE A 153 5.28 -8.16 1.47
N ALA A 154 6.14 -9.19 1.51
CA ALA A 154 7.52 -9.09 1.98
C ALA A 154 8.47 -9.22 0.78
N ALA A 155 9.10 -8.12 0.41
CA ALA A 155 10.04 -8.07 -0.71
C ALA A 155 11.43 -8.66 -0.39
N LEU A 156 11.68 -9.04 0.87
CA LEU A 156 12.93 -9.68 1.37
C LEU A 156 14.22 -9.02 0.83
N GLN A 157 14.21 -7.70 0.71
CA GLN A 157 15.30 -6.96 0.07
C GLN A 157 16.65 -7.20 0.74
N ALA A 158 16.66 -7.38 2.07
CA ALA A 158 17.87 -7.68 2.83
C ALA A 158 18.50 -9.03 2.44
N GLU A 159 17.70 -10.04 2.08
CA GLU A 159 18.17 -11.35 1.66
C GLU A 159 18.75 -11.35 0.24
N LEU A 160 18.29 -10.43 -0.60
CA LEU A 160 18.77 -10.25 -1.97
C LEU A 160 20.06 -9.41 -2.06
N VAL A 161 20.48 -8.78 -0.96
CA VAL A 161 21.66 -7.92 -0.93
C VAL A 161 22.91 -8.66 -1.42
N ALA A 162 23.19 -9.85 -0.89
CA ALA A 162 24.37 -10.62 -1.27
C ALA A 162 24.40 -10.90 -2.79
N LYS A 163 23.24 -11.24 -3.37
CA LYS A 163 23.14 -11.52 -4.81
C LYS A 163 23.31 -10.26 -5.66
N ARG A 164 22.76 -9.14 -5.23
CA ARG A 164 22.94 -7.83 -5.90
C ARG A 164 24.40 -7.42 -5.92
N ILE A 165 25.13 -7.64 -4.83
CA ILE A 165 26.56 -7.35 -4.72
C ILE A 165 27.37 -8.25 -5.62
N GLU A 166 27.05 -9.54 -5.68
CA GLU A 166 27.69 -10.48 -6.58
C GLU A 166 27.56 -10.02 -8.05
N PHE A 167 26.36 -9.64 -8.47
CA PHE A 167 26.13 -9.08 -9.81
C PHE A 167 26.92 -7.78 -10.05
N LEU A 168 26.97 -6.89 -9.07
CA LEU A 168 27.73 -5.66 -9.20
C LEU A 168 29.23 -5.94 -9.35
N HIS A 169 29.77 -6.88 -8.58
CA HIS A 169 31.16 -7.28 -8.70
C HIS A 169 31.48 -7.89 -10.06
N GLU A 170 30.58 -8.70 -10.60
CA GLU A 170 30.73 -9.22 -11.98
C GLU A 170 30.67 -8.10 -13.03
N LEU A 171 29.81 -7.10 -12.85
CA LEU A 171 29.69 -5.96 -13.77
C LEU A 171 30.91 -5.06 -13.75
N VAL A 172 31.49 -4.83 -12.57
CA VAL A 172 32.61 -3.89 -12.38
C VAL A 172 33.71 -4.54 -11.52
N PRO A 173 34.42 -5.55 -12.04
CA PRO A 173 35.36 -6.34 -11.23
C PRO A 173 36.58 -5.57 -10.73
N LYS A 174 36.84 -4.37 -11.30
CA LYS A 174 37.93 -3.47 -10.90
C LYS A 174 37.47 -2.34 -9.97
N ALA A 175 36.17 -2.28 -9.60
CA ALA A 175 35.70 -1.26 -8.68
C ALA A 175 36.29 -1.48 -7.28
N ALA A 176 37.08 -0.52 -6.83
CA ALA A 176 37.63 -0.52 -5.48
C ALA A 176 36.62 0.02 -4.44
N VAL A 177 35.64 0.81 -4.88
CA VAL A 177 34.62 1.46 -4.04
C VAL A 177 33.30 1.44 -4.77
N ALA A 178 32.23 1.11 -4.07
CA ALA A 178 30.86 1.28 -4.52
C ALA A 178 30.07 2.02 -3.43
N ALA A 179 29.04 2.78 -3.78
CA ALA A 179 28.29 3.60 -2.86
C ALA A 179 26.93 2.98 -2.51
N LEU A 180 26.61 2.88 -1.23
CA LEU A 180 25.29 2.53 -0.72
C LEU A 180 24.53 3.82 -0.40
N LEU A 181 23.44 4.08 -1.11
CA LEU A 181 22.58 5.22 -0.81
C LEU A 181 21.50 4.80 0.19
N VAL A 182 21.52 5.39 1.37
CA VAL A 182 20.55 5.11 2.45
C VAL A 182 19.94 6.40 2.99
N ASN A 183 18.75 6.32 3.55
CA ASN A 183 18.19 7.39 4.35
C ASN A 183 18.59 7.18 5.83
N PRO A 184 19.38 8.07 6.44
CA PRO A 184 19.82 7.93 7.83
C PRO A 184 18.67 7.99 8.83
N ASP A 185 17.56 8.66 8.50
CA ASP A 185 16.37 8.75 9.35
C ASP A 185 15.52 7.47 9.33
N ASN A 186 15.82 6.52 8.42
CA ASN A 186 15.14 5.24 8.41
C ASN A 186 15.74 4.34 9.51
N PRO A 187 14.95 3.92 10.53
CA PRO A 187 15.45 3.11 11.65
C PRO A 187 15.97 1.72 11.25
N TYR A 188 15.71 1.28 10.01
CA TYR A 188 16.17 0.00 9.46
C TYR A 188 17.41 0.10 8.58
N THR A 189 17.90 1.31 8.35
CA THR A 189 19.11 1.55 7.54
C THR A 189 20.32 0.81 8.11
N GLU A 190 20.50 0.81 9.42
CA GLU A 190 21.71 0.24 10.02
C GLU A 190 21.79 -1.29 9.90
N PRO A 191 20.74 -2.09 10.19
CA PRO A 191 20.77 -3.54 9.93
C PRO A 191 20.99 -3.87 8.46
N GLU A 192 20.39 -3.13 7.54
CA GLU A 192 20.54 -3.32 6.10
C GLU A 192 21.97 -2.97 5.65
N ALA A 193 22.51 -1.85 6.10
CA ALA A 193 23.88 -1.43 5.81
C ALA A 193 24.92 -2.44 6.29
N ARG A 194 24.72 -3.05 7.46
CA ARG A 194 25.58 -4.12 7.98
C ARG A 194 25.57 -5.35 7.06
N ALA A 195 24.39 -5.80 6.65
CA ALA A 195 24.26 -6.95 5.74
C ALA A 195 24.97 -6.68 4.40
N VAL A 196 24.86 -5.45 3.87
CA VAL A 196 25.57 -4.99 2.67
C VAL A 196 27.08 -5.03 2.88
N GLN A 197 27.57 -4.49 3.99
CA GLN A 197 29.00 -4.46 4.29
C GLN A 197 29.60 -5.86 4.45
N ASP A 198 28.86 -6.80 5.08
CA ASP A 198 29.31 -8.17 5.25
C ASP A 198 29.42 -8.89 3.90
N ALA A 199 28.43 -8.71 3.03
CA ALA A 199 28.46 -9.27 1.69
C ALA A 199 29.58 -8.64 0.83
N ALA A 200 29.75 -7.31 0.89
CA ALA A 200 30.80 -6.59 0.17
C ALA A 200 32.21 -7.08 0.61
N ARG A 201 32.42 -7.26 1.90
CA ARG A 201 33.69 -7.79 2.46
C ARG A 201 34.00 -9.19 1.96
N SER A 202 33.00 -10.06 1.89
CA SER A 202 33.18 -11.44 1.41
C SER A 202 33.61 -11.51 -0.05
N LEU A 203 33.31 -10.47 -0.84
CA LEU A 203 33.64 -10.35 -2.25
C LEU A 203 34.85 -9.44 -2.52
N GLY A 204 35.44 -8.85 -1.49
CA GLY A 204 36.57 -7.91 -1.64
C GLY A 204 36.17 -6.55 -2.20
N LEU A 205 34.92 -6.15 -2.10
CA LEU A 205 34.39 -4.87 -2.52
C LEU A 205 34.26 -3.86 -1.37
N GLY A 206 34.29 -2.57 -1.69
CA GLY A 206 33.90 -1.49 -0.77
C GLY A 206 32.38 -1.33 -0.62
N GLU A 207 31.85 -0.13 -0.38
CA GLU A 207 30.42 0.18 -0.18
C GLU A 207 29.62 0.27 -1.48
N LEU A 208 28.26 0.09 -1.44
CA LEU A 208 27.45 -0.24 -2.60
C LEU A 208 26.16 0.56 -2.77
N GLN A 209 25.67 0.68 -4.04
CA GLN A 209 24.40 1.34 -4.41
C GLN A 209 23.26 0.32 -4.64
N ILE A 210 22.02 0.62 -4.15
CA ILE A 210 20.84 -0.28 -4.22
C ILE A 210 19.77 0.30 -5.14
N LEU A 211 19.15 -0.55 -6.01
CA LEU A 211 18.01 -0.22 -6.86
C LEU A 211 16.72 -0.90 -6.33
N GLN A 212 15.57 -0.23 -6.49
CA GLN A 212 14.27 -0.68 -5.98
C GLN A 212 13.49 -1.47 -7.04
N ALA A 213 12.85 -2.59 -6.62
CA ALA A 213 11.83 -3.29 -7.39
C ALA A 213 10.46 -3.17 -6.67
N SER A 214 9.35 -3.19 -7.43
CA SER A 214 8.04 -2.79 -6.92
C SER A 214 6.94 -3.79 -7.27
N THR A 215 6.12 -4.21 -6.28
CA THR A 215 4.83 -4.88 -6.49
C THR A 215 3.73 -4.25 -5.66
N ALA A 216 3.47 -2.95 -5.85
CA ALA A 216 2.33 -2.27 -5.24
C ALA A 216 0.96 -2.78 -5.77
N ILE A 217 0.94 -3.54 -6.89
CA ILE A 217 -0.26 -4.18 -7.45
C ILE A 217 -0.83 -5.20 -6.47
N ASP A 218 0.00 -6.10 -5.92
CA ASP A 218 -0.43 -7.19 -5.04
C ASP A 218 -1.01 -6.67 -3.71
N ALA A 219 -0.45 -5.58 -3.18
CA ALA A 219 -1.03 -4.90 -2.03
C ALA A 219 -2.43 -4.34 -2.33
N GLY A 220 -2.69 -3.86 -3.55
CA GLY A 220 -4.01 -3.45 -4.02
C GLY A 220 -4.99 -4.61 -4.08
N VAL A 221 -4.56 -5.76 -4.60
CA VAL A 221 -5.35 -7.00 -4.68
C VAL A 221 -5.71 -7.49 -3.26
N TYR A 222 -4.76 -7.52 -2.32
CA TYR A 222 -5.01 -7.92 -0.93
C TYR A 222 -5.97 -6.98 -0.22
N THR A 223 -5.81 -5.67 -0.41
CA THR A 223 -6.76 -4.67 0.09
C THR A 223 -8.16 -4.95 -0.47
N GLY A 224 -8.29 -5.24 -1.75
CA GLY A 224 -9.55 -5.61 -2.40
C GLY A 224 -10.17 -6.90 -1.84
N LYS A 225 -9.36 -7.93 -1.53
CA LYS A 225 -9.84 -9.17 -0.88
C LYS A 225 -10.43 -8.87 0.51
N ILE A 226 -9.76 -8.04 1.31
CA ILE A 226 -10.24 -7.62 2.65
C ILE A 226 -11.54 -6.83 2.55
N LEU A 227 -11.66 -5.90 1.61
CA LEU A 227 -12.90 -5.15 1.36
C LEU A 227 -14.07 -6.04 0.94
N ARG A 228 -13.80 -7.24 0.38
CA ARG A 228 -14.80 -8.29 0.09
C ARG A 228 -15.06 -9.22 1.27
N GLY A 229 -14.47 -8.98 2.43
CA GLY A 229 -14.71 -9.72 3.67
C GLY A 229 -13.73 -10.83 3.98
N ALA A 230 -12.61 -10.96 3.24
CA ALA A 230 -11.57 -11.93 3.58
C ALA A 230 -10.87 -11.53 4.89
N PRO A 231 -10.74 -12.44 5.88
CA PRO A 231 -10.02 -12.14 7.12
C PRO A 231 -8.52 -11.98 6.83
N PRO A 232 -7.85 -10.91 7.31
CA PRO A 232 -6.40 -10.73 7.13
C PRO A 232 -5.57 -11.91 7.65
N ALA A 233 -6.00 -12.51 8.76
CA ALA A 233 -5.32 -13.64 9.39
C ALA A 233 -5.22 -14.90 8.50
N GLU A 234 -6.09 -15.05 7.51
CA GLU A 234 -6.14 -16.17 6.57
C GLU A 234 -5.46 -15.86 5.24
N LEU A 235 -5.11 -14.59 4.98
CA LEU A 235 -4.39 -14.19 3.77
C LEU A 235 -2.89 -14.37 4.00
N PRO A 236 -2.20 -15.28 3.26
CA PRO A 236 -0.77 -15.52 3.42
C PRO A 236 0.01 -14.24 3.08
N VAL A 237 1.17 -14.05 3.73
CA VAL A 237 2.12 -13.02 3.32
C VAL A 237 2.82 -13.49 2.07
N GLU A 238 2.65 -12.76 0.97
CA GLU A 238 3.35 -13.07 -0.28
C GLU A 238 4.81 -12.61 -0.20
N GLN A 239 5.71 -13.45 -0.69
CA GLN A 239 7.11 -13.10 -0.92
C GLN A 239 7.29 -12.78 -2.39
N GLU A 240 8.04 -11.74 -2.68
CA GLU A 240 8.44 -11.42 -4.05
C GLU A 240 9.36 -12.55 -4.55
N SER A 241 8.82 -13.41 -5.41
CA SER A 241 9.51 -14.60 -5.91
C SER A 241 10.31 -14.34 -7.19
N LYS A 242 10.05 -13.20 -7.85
CA LYS A 242 10.71 -12.83 -9.10
C LYS A 242 11.50 -11.53 -8.90
N VAL A 243 12.78 -11.62 -9.09
CA VAL A 243 13.71 -10.48 -9.13
C VAL A 243 14.21 -10.38 -10.55
N ASP A 244 13.82 -9.32 -11.27
CA ASP A 244 14.27 -9.07 -12.62
C ASP A 244 15.62 -8.32 -12.58
N LEU A 245 16.60 -8.82 -13.33
CA LEU A 245 17.85 -8.14 -13.57
C LEU A 245 17.68 -7.20 -14.77
N VAL A 246 17.55 -5.91 -14.50
CA VAL A 246 17.42 -4.87 -15.53
C VAL A 246 18.76 -4.18 -15.73
N ILE A 247 19.26 -4.15 -16.98
CA ILE A 247 20.51 -3.47 -17.36
C ILE A 247 20.16 -2.28 -18.25
N ASN A 248 20.53 -1.08 -17.81
CA ASN A 248 20.40 0.14 -18.62
C ASN A 248 21.74 0.49 -19.27
N LEU A 249 21.89 0.16 -20.55
CA LEU A 249 23.12 0.41 -21.32
C LEU A 249 23.38 1.90 -21.55
N THR A 250 22.34 2.75 -21.61
CA THR A 250 22.50 4.21 -21.69
C THR A 250 23.18 4.74 -20.44
N ALA A 251 22.74 4.28 -19.25
CA ALA A 251 23.35 4.65 -17.98
C ALA A 251 24.79 4.13 -17.88
N THR A 252 25.05 2.87 -18.28
CA THR A 252 26.41 2.32 -18.24
C THR A 252 27.38 3.05 -19.17
N LYS A 253 26.92 3.50 -20.36
CA LYS A 253 27.70 4.36 -21.25
C LYS A 253 28.02 5.71 -20.61
N ALA A 254 27.04 6.34 -19.95
CA ALA A 254 27.23 7.62 -19.26
C ALA A 254 28.28 7.53 -18.13
N PHE A 255 28.32 6.41 -17.42
CA PHE A 255 29.29 6.15 -16.36
C PHE A 255 30.58 5.46 -16.83
N GLN A 256 30.76 5.23 -18.14
CA GLN A 256 31.91 4.53 -18.74
C GLN A 256 32.10 3.10 -18.20
N VAL A 257 31.02 2.43 -17.84
CA VAL A 257 31.01 1.04 -17.37
C VAL A 257 30.76 0.10 -18.54
N SER A 258 31.68 -0.84 -18.76
CA SER A 258 31.51 -1.91 -19.75
C SER A 258 30.81 -3.11 -19.11
N VAL A 259 29.62 -3.46 -19.59
CA VAL A 259 28.87 -4.62 -19.08
C VAL A 259 29.39 -5.90 -19.73
N PRO A 260 29.89 -6.90 -18.95
CA PRO A 260 30.32 -8.16 -19.52
C PRO A 260 29.18 -8.94 -20.18
N ILE A 261 29.45 -9.55 -21.34
CA ILE A 261 28.46 -10.34 -22.10
C ILE A 261 27.73 -11.39 -21.24
N PRO A 262 28.40 -12.16 -20.33
CA PRO A 262 27.70 -13.10 -19.48
C PRO A 262 26.67 -12.47 -18.54
N VAL A 263 26.85 -11.21 -18.14
CA VAL A 263 25.90 -10.47 -17.30
C VAL A 263 24.71 -9.99 -18.11
N VAL A 264 24.96 -9.46 -19.32
CA VAL A 264 23.89 -9.10 -20.27
C VAL A 264 23.04 -10.32 -20.61
N GLY A 265 23.65 -11.49 -20.80
CA GLY A 265 22.93 -12.74 -21.10
C GLY A 265 22.07 -13.28 -19.95
N ARG A 266 22.21 -12.74 -18.72
CA ARG A 266 21.37 -13.09 -17.56
C ARG A 266 20.35 -12.01 -17.23
N ALA A 267 20.36 -10.90 -17.95
CA ALA A 267 19.40 -9.82 -17.74
C ALA A 267 18.01 -10.24 -18.25
N ASP A 268 17.00 -9.96 -17.47
CA ASP A 268 15.59 -10.13 -17.84
C ASP A 268 15.14 -9.01 -18.78
N GLU A 269 15.75 -7.81 -18.63
CA GLU A 269 15.50 -6.64 -19.50
C GLU A 269 16.80 -5.87 -19.73
N VAL A 270 17.00 -5.43 -20.98
CA VAL A 270 18.12 -4.56 -21.37
C VAL A 270 17.54 -3.30 -21.99
N ILE A 271 17.81 -2.14 -21.37
CA ILE A 271 17.40 -0.82 -21.85
C ILE A 271 18.58 -0.23 -22.63
N GLU A 272 18.39 0.08 -23.92
CA GLU A 272 19.40 0.62 -24.83
C GLU A 272 19.40 2.17 -24.87
#